data_3664f4b6f2f5c54c61c4c771fbca0d9b
#
_entry.id   3664f4b6f2f5c54c61c4c771fbca0d9b
#
_cell.length_a   1.000
_cell.length_b   1.000
_cell.length_c   1.000
_cell.angle_alpha   90.00
_cell.angle_beta   90.00
_cell.angle_gamma   90.00
#
_symmetry.space_group_name_H-M   'P 1'
#
loop_
_entity.id
_entity.type
_entity.pdbx_description
1 polymer ?
#
loop_
_entity_poly.entity_id
_entity_poly.type
_entity_poly.pdbx_seq_one_letter_code
_entity_poly.pdbx_strand_id
1 'polypeptide(L)'
;FSLPILAKIDPAAKHPQLLVMAPTRELAIQVADACEHFMKYAKGINIVTLYGGQRYDIQLRALKQGAQVVVGTPGRILDHIRRNTLNLSELKAIVLDEADEMLRMGFIDDVETVMAELPEEHQTALFSATMPEPIRRITKRFMNNPQEVKIKVNNDNAPDIEQNCWYVQGFRKNDALLRFLEVEEFDAAIIFTRTKTGTLDVTELLEKHGFRAAALNGDMT
;
A
#
# COMPACT_ATOMS: atom_id res chain seq x y z
N PHE A 1 13.01 -5.97 0.86
CA PHE A 1 13.61 -5.08 1.89
C PHE A 1 13.51 -5.65 3.32
N SER A 2 12.47 -6.39 3.67
CA SER A 2 12.18 -6.79 5.05
C SER A 2 13.29 -7.64 5.70
N LEU A 3 13.73 -8.70 5.04
CA LEU A 3 14.64 -9.71 5.62
C LEU A 3 15.94 -9.12 6.19
N PRO A 4 16.71 -8.26 5.50
CA PRO A 4 17.97 -7.73 6.04
C PRO A 4 17.76 -6.76 7.21
N ILE A 5 16.59 -6.10 7.29
CA ILE A 5 16.27 -5.21 8.41
C ILE A 5 15.81 -6.04 9.61
N LEU A 6 14.93 -7.02 9.38
CA LEU A 6 14.44 -7.93 10.42
C LEU A 6 15.57 -8.69 11.12
N ALA A 7 16.62 -9.06 10.40
CA ALA A 7 17.80 -9.72 10.96
C ALA A 7 18.56 -8.86 12.00
N LYS A 8 18.33 -7.55 12.05
CA LYS A 8 18.96 -6.59 12.99
C LYS A 8 18.06 -6.23 14.16
N ILE A 9 16.83 -6.72 14.23
CA ILE A 9 15.90 -6.42 15.31
C ILE A 9 16.28 -7.15 16.58
N ASP A 10 16.31 -6.40 17.67
CA ASP A 10 16.46 -6.94 19.01
C ASP A 10 15.10 -7.43 19.54
N PRO A 11 14.89 -8.73 19.73
CA PRO A 11 13.61 -9.26 20.22
C PRO A 11 13.35 -8.94 21.70
N ALA A 12 14.38 -8.56 22.48
CA ALA A 12 14.23 -8.22 23.88
C ALA A 12 13.65 -6.80 24.09
N ALA A 13 13.84 -5.91 23.13
CA ALA A 13 13.30 -4.55 23.17
C ALA A 13 11.79 -4.57 22.92
N LYS A 14 11.03 -3.74 23.64
CA LYS A 14 9.55 -3.66 23.55
C LYS A 14 9.05 -2.40 22.82
N HIS A 15 9.94 -1.73 22.10
CA HIS A 15 9.63 -0.54 21.33
C HIS A 15 9.79 -0.79 19.83
N PRO A 16 9.16 0.02 18.97
CA PRO A 16 9.33 -0.06 17.53
C PRO A 16 10.77 0.19 17.10
N GLN A 17 11.31 -0.71 16.31
CA GLN A 17 12.65 -0.61 15.71
C GLN A 17 12.56 -0.49 14.19
N LEU A 18 11.49 -1.02 13.59
CA LEU A 18 11.17 -0.88 12.17
C LEU A 18 9.77 -0.32 12.02
N LEU A 19 9.64 0.73 11.22
CA LEU A 19 8.39 1.25 10.72
C LEU A 19 8.32 1.04 9.20
N VAL A 20 7.23 0.46 8.70
CA VAL A 20 6.95 0.40 7.27
C VAL A 20 5.67 1.17 6.99
N MET A 21 5.74 2.16 6.11
CA MET A 21 4.56 2.87 5.61
C MET A 21 4.19 2.37 4.23
N ALA A 22 2.92 2.04 4.03
CA ALA A 22 2.34 1.55 2.79
C ALA A 22 1.07 2.35 2.44
N PRO A 23 0.76 2.59 1.15
CA PRO A 23 -0.37 3.42 0.73
C PRO A 23 -1.74 2.85 1.10
N THR A 24 -1.86 1.52 1.14
CA THR A 24 -3.14 0.86 1.34
C THR A 24 -3.10 -0.12 2.52
N ARG A 25 -4.28 -0.40 3.05
CA ARG A 25 -4.49 -1.43 4.08
C ARG A 25 -3.99 -2.79 3.58
N GLU A 26 -4.34 -3.15 2.36
CA GLU A 26 -4.03 -4.42 1.75
C GLU A 26 -2.52 -4.63 1.65
N LEU A 27 -1.78 -3.62 1.19
CA LEU A 27 -0.32 -3.69 1.12
C LEU A 27 0.30 -3.75 2.52
N ALA A 28 -0.21 -2.98 3.48
CA ALA A 28 0.28 -3.03 4.86
C ALA A 28 0.11 -4.44 5.47
N ILE A 29 -1.00 -5.11 5.20
CA ILE A 29 -1.24 -6.50 5.64
C ILE A 29 -0.26 -7.45 4.93
N GLN A 30 -0.11 -7.35 3.60
CA GLN A 30 0.83 -8.20 2.84
C GLN A 30 2.27 -8.08 3.35
N VAL A 31 2.70 -6.86 3.64
CA VAL A 31 4.05 -6.62 4.18
C VAL A 31 4.18 -7.21 5.59
N ALA A 32 3.16 -7.06 6.44
CA ALA A 32 3.16 -7.64 7.78
C ALA A 32 3.21 -9.17 7.73
N ASP A 33 2.37 -9.79 6.90
CA ASP A 33 2.34 -11.24 6.70
C ASP A 33 3.69 -11.77 6.19
N ALA A 34 4.33 -11.05 5.26
CA ALA A 34 5.66 -11.39 4.79
C ALA A 34 6.71 -11.29 5.91
N CYS A 35 6.64 -10.24 6.75
CA CYS A 35 7.52 -10.12 7.91
C CYS A 35 7.28 -11.25 8.91
N GLU A 36 6.04 -11.60 9.22
CA GLU A 36 5.69 -12.73 10.08
C GLU A 36 6.23 -14.05 9.53
N HIS A 37 6.08 -14.27 8.22
CA HIS A 37 6.61 -15.45 7.57
C HIS A 37 8.14 -15.57 7.72
N PHE A 38 8.87 -14.49 7.51
CA PHE A 38 10.33 -14.46 7.68
C PHE A 38 10.74 -14.68 9.14
N MET A 39 9.95 -14.19 10.08
CA MET A 39 10.23 -14.29 11.51
C MET A 39 9.62 -15.52 12.18
N LYS A 40 9.02 -16.43 11.42
CA LYS A 40 8.34 -17.64 11.92
C LYS A 40 9.15 -18.44 12.95
N TYR A 41 10.45 -18.47 12.80
CA TYR A 41 11.36 -19.20 13.70
C TYR A 41 12.09 -18.29 14.70
N ALA A 42 11.92 -16.97 14.60
CA ALA A 42 12.49 -16.01 15.53
C ALA A 42 11.47 -15.72 16.64
N LYS A 43 11.81 -16.10 17.88
CA LYS A 43 10.93 -15.87 19.02
C LYS A 43 11.04 -14.44 19.54
N GLY A 44 9.93 -13.88 19.99
CA GLY A 44 9.90 -12.61 20.73
C GLY A 44 9.77 -11.35 19.89
N ILE A 45 9.56 -11.46 18.55
CA ILE A 45 9.29 -10.31 17.70
C ILE A 45 7.78 -10.22 17.45
N ASN A 46 7.22 -9.07 17.82
CA ASN A 46 5.83 -8.73 17.58
C ASN A 46 5.72 -7.74 16.41
N ILE A 47 4.88 -8.07 15.45
CA ILE A 47 4.57 -7.25 14.28
C ILE A 47 3.16 -6.71 14.47
N VAL A 48 2.98 -5.41 14.36
CA VAL A 48 1.69 -4.74 14.56
C VAL A 48 1.31 -3.98 13.30
N THR A 49 0.07 -4.17 12.85
CA THR A 49 -0.50 -3.44 11.71
C THR A 49 -1.37 -2.28 12.17
N LEU A 50 -1.15 -1.09 11.58
CA LEU A 50 -1.88 0.14 11.86
C LEU A 50 -2.50 0.71 10.59
N TYR A 51 -3.81 0.52 10.38
CA TYR A 51 -4.52 1.02 9.21
C TYR A 51 -5.96 1.45 9.54
N GLY A 52 -6.53 2.27 8.68
CA GLY A 52 -7.91 2.73 8.80
C GLY A 52 -8.94 1.60 8.64
N GLY A 53 -10.13 1.75 9.26
CA GLY A 53 -11.20 0.75 9.21
C GLY A 53 -11.10 -0.36 10.26
N GLN A 54 -9.92 -0.62 10.83
CA GLN A 54 -9.79 -1.51 11.99
C GLN A 54 -10.12 -0.78 13.28
N ARG A 55 -10.74 -1.48 14.24
CA ARG A 55 -11.06 -0.95 15.57
C ARG A 55 -9.78 -0.51 16.29
N TYR A 56 -9.85 0.69 16.86
CA TYR A 56 -8.70 1.34 17.51
C TYR A 56 -8.21 0.57 18.75
N ASP A 57 -9.13 -0.01 19.53
CA ASP A 57 -8.81 -0.77 20.73
C ASP A 57 -7.99 -2.04 20.47
N ILE A 58 -8.15 -2.65 19.28
CA ILE A 58 -7.33 -3.79 18.84
C ILE A 58 -5.87 -3.33 18.63
N GLN A 59 -5.66 -2.23 17.91
CA GLN A 59 -4.36 -1.67 17.66
C GLN A 59 -3.67 -1.20 18.95
N LEU A 60 -4.41 -0.56 19.85
CA LEU A 60 -3.91 -0.15 21.16
C LEU A 60 -3.44 -1.33 22.01
N ARG A 61 -4.19 -2.43 22.04
CA ARG A 61 -3.79 -3.63 22.79
C ARG A 61 -2.51 -4.23 22.23
N ALA A 62 -2.41 -4.32 20.90
CA ALA A 62 -1.22 -4.83 20.22
C ALA A 62 0.02 -3.97 20.51
N LEU A 63 -0.09 -2.66 20.42
CA LEU A 63 1.00 -1.73 20.75
C LEU A 63 1.43 -1.82 22.22
N LYS A 64 0.49 -1.96 23.17
CA LYS A 64 0.78 -2.11 24.60
C LYS A 64 1.52 -3.40 24.95
N GLN A 65 1.38 -4.44 24.15
CA GLN A 65 2.12 -5.70 24.34
C GLN A 65 3.61 -5.55 23.95
N GLY A 66 3.94 -4.47 23.27
CA GLY A 66 5.25 -4.19 22.70
C GLY A 66 5.32 -4.67 21.24
N ALA A 67 5.75 -3.78 20.35
CA ALA A 67 5.89 -4.04 18.93
C ALA A 67 7.30 -3.64 18.49
N GLN A 68 8.07 -4.56 17.96
CA GLN A 68 9.37 -4.26 17.35
C GLN A 68 9.22 -3.82 15.91
N VAL A 69 8.18 -4.28 15.22
CA VAL A 69 7.85 -3.93 13.84
C VAL A 69 6.46 -3.35 13.79
N VAL A 70 6.34 -2.18 13.19
CA VAL A 70 5.06 -1.54 12.90
C VAL A 70 4.91 -1.38 11.40
N VAL A 71 3.80 -1.84 10.85
CA VAL A 71 3.47 -1.69 9.42
C VAL A 71 2.13 -0.98 9.33
N GLY A 72 2.01 0.05 8.51
CA GLY A 72 0.70 0.71 8.44
C GLY A 72 0.56 1.77 7.37
N THR A 73 -0.64 2.37 7.33
CA THR A 73 -0.93 3.50 6.44
C THR A 73 -0.59 4.83 7.11
N PRO A 74 -0.11 5.84 6.34
CA PRO A 74 0.40 7.09 6.91
C PRO A 74 -0.56 7.77 7.89
N GLY A 75 -1.81 7.99 7.50
CA GLY A 75 -2.79 8.68 8.36
C GLY A 75 -3.08 7.97 9.67
N ARG A 76 -3.10 6.61 9.73
CA ARG A 76 -3.34 5.89 10.98
C ARG A 76 -2.09 5.87 11.86
N ILE A 77 -0.90 5.77 11.29
CA ILE A 77 0.37 5.92 12.02
C ILE A 77 0.43 7.29 12.66
N LEU A 78 0.16 8.34 11.91
CA LEU A 78 0.16 9.72 12.40
C LEU A 78 -0.88 9.95 13.52
N ASP A 79 -2.09 9.35 13.41
CA ASP A 79 -3.09 9.41 14.47
C ASP A 79 -2.58 8.78 15.77
N HIS A 80 -1.90 7.64 15.70
CA HIS A 80 -1.28 7.02 16.89
C HIS A 80 -0.14 7.85 17.48
N ILE A 81 0.67 8.50 16.65
CA ILE A 81 1.74 9.42 17.11
C ILE A 81 1.10 10.61 17.85
N ARG A 82 0.11 11.29 17.22
CA ARG A 82 -0.58 12.45 17.82
C ARG A 82 -1.29 12.13 19.14
N ARG A 83 -1.73 10.90 19.33
CA ARG A 83 -2.34 10.42 20.57
C ARG A 83 -1.35 9.86 21.57
N ASN A 84 -0.04 9.97 21.32
CA ASN A 84 1.03 9.42 22.15
C ASN A 84 0.87 7.91 22.44
N THR A 85 0.29 7.16 21.50
CA THR A 85 0.09 5.71 21.61
C THR A 85 1.11 4.92 20.80
N LEU A 86 1.85 5.58 19.92
CA LEU A 86 3.02 5.08 19.19
C LEU A 86 4.19 6.02 19.43
N ASN A 87 5.26 5.51 20.02
CA ASN A 87 6.51 6.24 20.24
C ASN A 87 7.58 5.70 19.29
N LEU A 88 8.18 6.57 18.49
CA LEU A 88 9.20 6.24 17.49
C LEU A 88 10.61 6.73 17.90
N SER A 89 10.82 7.21 19.13
CA SER A 89 12.09 7.81 19.57
C SER A 89 13.31 6.87 19.49
N GLU A 90 13.07 5.56 19.48
CA GLU A 90 14.13 4.54 19.41
C GLU A 90 14.05 3.73 18.08
N LEU A 91 13.41 4.31 17.06
CA LEU A 91 13.29 3.67 15.74
C LEU A 91 14.67 3.56 15.07
N LYS A 92 15.00 2.39 14.54
CA LYS A 92 16.27 2.14 13.85
C LYS A 92 16.14 2.21 12.33
N ALA A 93 14.97 1.90 11.80
CA ALA A 93 14.74 1.92 10.35
C ALA A 93 13.30 2.31 10.01
N ILE A 94 13.16 3.04 8.90
CA ILE A 94 11.89 3.30 8.25
C ILE A 94 11.94 2.88 6.80
N VAL A 95 10.85 2.29 6.31
CA VAL A 95 10.63 1.95 4.91
C VAL A 95 9.39 2.68 4.42
N LEU A 96 9.53 3.40 3.31
CA LEU A 96 8.44 3.96 2.53
C LEU A 96 8.25 3.07 1.31
N ASP A 97 7.18 2.28 1.29
CA ASP A 97 6.88 1.38 0.18
C ASP A 97 5.77 1.96 -0.70
N GLU A 98 5.95 1.86 -2.03
CA GLU A 98 5.08 2.52 -3.02
C GLU A 98 4.88 4.02 -2.74
N ALA A 99 5.99 4.77 -2.59
CA ALA A 99 5.95 6.18 -2.23
C ALA A 99 5.18 7.04 -3.24
N ASP A 100 5.25 6.73 -4.53
CA ASP A 100 4.48 7.42 -5.57
C ASP A 100 2.97 7.16 -5.46
N GLU A 101 2.56 6.00 -4.98
CA GLU A 101 1.15 5.72 -4.70
C GLU A 101 0.67 6.48 -3.46
N MET A 102 1.48 6.57 -2.40
CA MET A 102 1.17 7.44 -1.26
C MET A 102 0.99 8.90 -1.69
N LEU A 103 1.81 9.39 -2.63
CA LEU A 103 1.63 10.72 -3.23
C LEU A 103 0.30 10.84 -3.98
N ARG A 104 -0.04 9.87 -4.83
CA ARG A 104 -1.31 9.87 -5.59
C ARG A 104 -2.53 9.87 -4.68
N MET A 105 -2.45 9.19 -3.54
CA MET A 105 -3.52 9.15 -2.54
C MET A 105 -3.55 10.36 -1.61
N GLY A 106 -2.64 11.33 -1.76
CA GLY A 106 -2.61 12.55 -0.97
C GLY A 106 -1.99 12.42 0.41
N PHE A 107 -1.23 11.35 0.69
CA PHE A 107 -0.62 11.10 2.00
C PHE A 107 0.75 11.76 2.19
N ILE A 108 1.19 12.60 1.24
CA ILE A 108 2.56 13.12 1.27
C ILE A 108 2.84 13.97 2.50
N ASP A 109 1.88 14.79 2.93
CA ASP A 109 2.01 15.64 4.12
C ASP A 109 2.02 14.81 5.41
N ASP A 110 1.24 13.74 5.48
CA ASP A 110 1.26 12.79 6.59
C ASP A 110 2.62 12.08 6.67
N VAL A 111 3.16 11.65 5.53
CA VAL A 111 4.49 11.02 5.43
C VAL A 111 5.57 12.00 5.91
N GLU A 112 5.58 13.26 5.42
CA GLU A 112 6.55 14.27 5.86
C GLU A 112 6.44 14.54 7.37
N THR A 113 5.21 14.55 7.92
CA THR A 113 5.00 14.75 9.36
C THR A 113 5.55 13.58 10.17
N VAL A 114 5.30 12.34 9.76
CA VAL A 114 5.86 11.16 10.43
C VAL A 114 7.38 11.15 10.35
N MET A 115 7.95 11.48 9.18
CA MET A 115 9.41 11.55 9.00
C MET A 115 10.08 12.59 9.92
N ALA A 116 9.38 13.69 10.22
CA ALA A 116 9.89 14.74 11.12
C ALA A 116 9.92 14.33 12.61
N GLU A 117 9.16 13.29 13.00
CA GLU A 117 9.12 12.76 14.38
C GLU A 117 10.16 11.66 14.64
N LEU A 118 10.95 11.29 13.63
CA LEU A 118 11.93 10.22 13.76
C LEU A 118 13.19 10.67 14.50
N PRO A 119 13.89 9.76 15.19
CA PRO A 119 15.18 10.08 15.81
C PRO A 119 16.22 10.47 14.74
N GLU A 120 17.23 11.23 15.12
CA GLU A 120 18.28 11.69 14.20
C GLU A 120 19.05 10.52 13.56
N GLU A 121 19.34 9.49 14.34
CA GLU A 121 20.04 8.29 13.86
C GLU A 121 19.04 7.18 13.49
N HIS A 122 18.74 7.07 12.21
CA HIS A 122 17.95 5.97 11.67
C HIS A 122 18.30 5.70 10.20
N GLN A 123 17.99 4.51 9.72
CA GLN A 123 18.09 4.18 8.29
C GLN A 123 16.75 4.42 7.58
N THR A 124 16.76 5.17 6.49
CA THR A 124 15.58 5.32 5.62
C THR A 124 15.77 4.54 4.33
N ALA A 125 14.77 3.74 3.94
CA ALA A 125 14.67 3.13 2.63
C ALA A 125 13.37 3.57 1.95
N LEU A 126 13.45 4.01 0.70
CA LEU A 126 12.30 4.44 -0.09
C LEU A 126 12.22 3.61 -1.37
N PHE A 127 11.07 2.99 -1.57
CA PHE A 127 10.73 2.21 -2.76
C PHE A 127 9.60 2.89 -3.52
N SER A 128 9.79 3.04 -4.83
CA SER A 128 8.82 3.72 -5.69
C SER A 128 9.02 3.28 -7.14
N ALA A 129 7.93 3.07 -7.86
CA ALA A 129 7.99 2.78 -9.28
C ALA A 129 8.38 4.01 -10.10
N THR A 130 7.98 5.19 -9.65
CA THR A 130 8.28 6.48 -10.27
C THR A 130 8.92 7.44 -9.27
N MET A 131 9.65 8.44 -9.75
CA MET A 131 10.36 9.40 -8.91
C MET A 131 10.00 10.85 -9.28
N PRO A 132 8.73 11.26 -9.09
CA PRO A 132 8.30 12.63 -9.36
C PRO A 132 8.91 13.61 -8.35
N GLU A 133 8.87 14.91 -8.67
CA GLU A 133 9.53 15.95 -7.86
C GLU A 133 9.11 15.97 -6.38
N PRO A 134 7.83 15.75 -5.98
CA PRO A 134 7.48 15.67 -4.56
C PRO A 134 8.20 14.55 -3.81
N ILE A 135 8.38 13.38 -4.44
CA ILE A 135 9.14 12.26 -3.84
C ILE A 135 10.63 12.60 -3.76
N ARG A 136 11.19 13.23 -4.81
CA ARG A 136 12.59 13.71 -4.75
C ARG A 136 12.81 14.73 -3.64
N ARG A 137 11.82 15.58 -3.34
CA ARG A 137 11.89 16.53 -2.23
C ARG A 137 11.98 15.80 -0.88
N ILE A 138 11.19 14.74 -0.68
CA ILE A 138 11.28 13.90 0.53
C ILE A 138 12.68 13.29 0.64
N THR A 139 13.22 12.71 -0.41
CA THR A 139 14.56 12.12 -0.36
C THR A 139 15.62 13.15 -0.01
N LYS A 140 15.56 14.36 -0.60
CA LYS A 140 16.51 15.44 -0.30
C LYS A 140 16.40 15.96 1.12
N ARG A 141 15.19 15.97 1.68
CA ARG A 141 14.92 16.55 3.01
C ARG A 141 15.23 15.59 4.16
N PHE A 142 14.90 14.31 4.00
CA PHE A 142 14.87 13.33 5.08
C PHE A 142 15.90 12.21 4.94
N MET A 143 16.60 12.11 3.82
CA MET A 143 17.62 11.08 3.62
C MET A 143 19.01 11.72 3.54
N ASN A 144 19.95 11.16 4.27
CA ASN A 144 21.34 11.63 4.26
C ASN A 144 22.14 10.85 3.21
N ASN A 145 22.56 11.54 2.14
CA ASN A 145 23.36 10.98 1.06
C ASN A 145 22.86 9.60 0.55
N PRO A 146 21.58 9.50 0.14
CA PRO A 146 20.99 8.22 -0.22
C PRO A 146 21.66 7.62 -1.45
N GLN A 147 21.86 6.30 -1.43
CA GLN A 147 22.25 5.54 -2.60
C GLN A 147 21.02 5.26 -3.47
N GLU A 148 21.02 5.74 -4.70
CA GLU A 148 19.96 5.45 -5.66
C GLU A 148 20.27 4.16 -6.43
N VAL A 149 19.38 3.18 -6.35
CA VAL A 149 19.42 1.95 -7.13
C VAL A 149 18.27 1.95 -8.11
N LYS A 150 18.54 2.08 -9.39
CA LYS A 150 17.55 2.06 -10.46
C LYS A 150 17.64 0.78 -11.26
N ILE A 151 16.58 -0.03 -11.23
CA ILE A 151 16.44 -1.22 -12.06
C ILE A 151 16.00 -0.76 -13.46
N LYS A 152 16.82 -1.03 -14.47
CA LYS A 152 16.43 -0.81 -15.86
C LYS A 152 15.40 -1.88 -16.23
N VAL A 153 14.23 -1.47 -16.65
CA VAL A 153 13.26 -2.38 -17.28
C VAL A 153 13.83 -2.70 -18.67
N ASN A 154 14.24 -3.94 -18.88
CA ASN A 154 14.51 -4.43 -20.22
C ASN A 154 13.15 -4.62 -20.90
N ASN A 155 12.90 -3.89 -21.98
CA ASN A 155 11.64 -3.99 -22.74
C ASN A 155 11.39 -5.39 -23.32
N ASP A 156 12.41 -6.25 -23.37
CA ASP A 156 12.31 -7.63 -23.86
C ASP A 156 11.40 -8.54 -22.97
N ASN A 157 11.11 -8.12 -21.75
CA ASN A 157 10.22 -8.84 -20.81
C ASN A 157 8.94 -8.03 -20.44
N ALA A 158 8.66 -6.95 -21.18
CA ALA A 158 7.38 -6.27 -20.97
C ALA A 158 6.24 -7.22 -21.37
N PRO A 159 5.18 -7.34 -20.55
CA PRO A 159 4.02 -8.14 -20.95
C PRO A 159 3.46 -7.60 -22.26
N ASP A 160 3.15 -8.51 -23.18
CA ASP A 160 2.51 -8.17 -24.47
C ASP A 160 1.06 -7.76 -24.20
N ILE A 161 0.88 -6.46 -23.90
CA ILE A 161 -0.42 -5.88 -23.59
C ILE A 161 -0.83 -4.97 -24.75
N GLU A 162 -1.81 -5.40 -25.52
CA GLU A 162 -2.44 -4.55 -26.52
C GLU A 162 -3.36 -3.53 -25.82
N GLN A 163 -3.18 -2.25 -26.12
CA GLN A 163 -3.98 -1.17 -25.55
C GLN A 163 -4.79 -0.48 -26.63
N ASN A 164 -6.12 -0.52 -26.47
CA ASN A 164 -7.07 0.09 -27.37
C ASN A 164 -7.89 1.18 -26.69
N CYS A 165 -8.25 2.23 -27.41
CA CYS A 165 -9.10 3.31 -26.92
C CYS A 165 -10.27 3.55 -27.85
N TRP A 166 -11.50 3.50 -27.33
CA TRP A 166 -12.71 3.79 -28.07
C TRP A 166 -13.35 5.10 -27.63
N TYR A 167 -13.59 5.98 -28.58
CA TYR A 167 -14.35 7.21 -28.35
C TYR A 167 -15.84 6.94 -28.50
N VAL A 168 -16.56 6.86 -27.37
CA VAL A 168 -17.98 6.56 -27.32
C VAL A 168 -18.73 7.70 -26.63
N GLN A 169 -19.87 8.10 -27.18
CA GLN A 169 -20.76 9.05 -26.49
C GLN A 169 -21.23 8.45 -25.15
N GLY A 170 -21.27 9.28 -24.09
CA GLY A 170 -21.45 8.81 -22.71
C GLY A 170 -22.66 7.90 -22.49
N PHE A 171 -23.79 8.20 -23.16
CA PHE A 171 -25.02 7.40 -23.07
C PHE A 171 -24.96 6.05 -23.81
N ARG A 172 -23.95 5.82 -24.69
CA ARG A 172 -23.75 4.59 -25.45
C ARG A 172 -22.65 3.70 -24.90
N LYS A 173 -22.09 4.01 -23.75
CA LYS A 173 -21.00 3.21 -23.18
C LYS A 173 -21.38 1.76 -22.88
N ASN A 174 -22.60 1.57 -22.40
CA ASN A 174 -23.12 0.23 -22.11
C ASN A 174 -23.32 -0.59 -23.40
N ASP A 175 -23.83 0.03 -24.46
CA ASP A 175 -23.99 -0.64 -25.76
C ASP A 175 -22.63 -1.02 -26.36
N ALA A 176 -21.65 -0.11 -26.25
CA ALA A 176 -20.30 -0.40 -26.71
C ALA A 176 -19.63 -1.53 -25.91
N LEU A 177 -19.82 -1.56 -24.60
CA LEU A 177 -19.32 -2.63 -23.74
C LEU A 177 -19.92 -3.99 -24.14
N LEU A 178 -21.25 -4.05 -24.31
CA LEU A 178 -21.92 -5.29 -24.73
C LEU A 178 -21.39 -5.77 -26.07
N ARG A 179 -21.27 -4.85 -27.07
CA ARG A 179 -20.73 -5.18 -28.38
C ARG A 179 -19.29 -5.68 -28.32
N PHE A 180 -18.46 -5.07 -27.47
CA PHE A 180 -17.09 -5.53 -27.26
C PHE A 180 -17.08 -6.97 -26.74
N LEU A 181 -17.85 -7.26 -25.69
CA LEU A 181 -17.91 -8.59 -25.08
C LEU A 181 -18.56 -9.67 -25.98
N GLU A 182 -19.38 -9.27 -26.96
CA GLU A 182 -19.97 -10.16 -27.96
C GLU A 182 -18.99 -10.56 -29.08
N VAL A 183 -18.03 -9.72 -29.38
CA VAL A 183 -17.13 -9.84 -30.53
C VAL A 183 -15.75 -10.38 -30.15
N GLU A 184 -15.24 -9.97 -29.00
CA GLU A 184 -13.91 -10.36 -28.53
C GLU A 184 -13.93 -11.73 -27.87
N GLU A 185 -12.98 -12.56 -28.22
CA GLU A 185 -12.74 -13.84 -27.55
C GLU A 185 -11.89 -13.62 -26.31
N PHE A 186 -12.41 -13.97 -25.14
CA PHE A 186 -11.68 -13.87 -23.87
C PHE A 186 -12.13 -14.97 -22.89
N ASP A 187 -11.21 -15.44 -22.07
CA ASP A 187 -11.51 -16.40 -20.99
C ASP A 187 -12.11 -15.69 -19.76
N ALA A 188 -11.63 -14.50 -19.45
CA ALA A 188 -12.08 -13.67 -18.33
C ALA A 188 -11.87 -12.20 -18.64
N ALA A 189 -12.75 -11.34 -18.11
CA ALA A 189 -12.64 -9.89 -18.23
C ALA A 189 -12.80 -9.20 -16.88
N ILE A 190 -12.02 -8.12 -16.63
CA ILE A 190 -12.19 -7.24 -15.50
C ILE A 190 -12.63 -5.87 -16.00
N ILE A 191 -13.79 -5.41 -15.54
CA ILE A 191 -14.38 -4.14 -15.93
C ILE A 191 -14.27 -3.16 -14.76
N PHE A 192 -13.46 -2.12 -14.91
CA PHE A 192 -13.33 -1.07 -13.92
C PHE A 192 -14.38 0.02 -14.13
N THR A 193 -15.10 0.36 -13.06
CA THR A 193 -16.09 1.45 -13.04
C THR A 193 -15.64 2.56 -12.09
N ARG A 194 -16.17 3.76 -12.28
CA ARG A 194 -15.79 4.92 -11.46
C ARG A 194 -16.43 4.90 -10.07
N THR A 195 -17.60 4.28 -9.93
CA THR A 195 -18.42 4.32 -8.72
C THR A 195 -18.91 2.93 -8.33
N LYS A 196 -19.19 2.72 -7.03
CA LYS A 196 -19.80 1.49 -6.52
C LYS A 196 -21.15 1.20 -7.21
N THR A 197 -22.00 2.22 -7.36
CA THR A 197 -23.29 2.10 -8.07
C THR A 197 -23.07 1.67 -9.51
N GLY A 198 -22.13 2.31 -10.22
CA GLY A 198 -21.78 1.92 -11.60
C GLY A 198 -21.28 0.47 -11.72
N THR A 199 -20.65 -0.08 -10.69
CA THR A 199 -20.28 -1.51 -10.66
C THR A 199 -21.53 -2.39 -10.64
N LEU A 200 -22.52 -2.06 -9.79
CA LEU A 200 -23.77 -2.80 -9.70
C LEU A 200 -24.59 -2.69 -11.00
N ASP A 201 -24.71 -1.46 -11.55
CA ASP A 201 -25.45 -1.19 -12.79
C ASP A 201 -24.87 -2.00 -13.97
N VAL A 202 -23.54 -2.05 -14.11
CA VAL A 202 -22.87 -2.83 -15.16
C VAL A 202 -23.03 -4.31 -14.92
N THR A 203 -22.97 -4.79 -13.70
CA THR A 203 -23.18 -6.22 -13.39
C THR A 203 -24.59 -6.65 -13.77
N GLU A 204 -25.61 -5.89 -13.36
CA GLU A 204 -27.02 -6.17 -13.71
C GLU A 204 -27.25 -6.15 -15.23
N LEU A 205 -26.62 -5.19 -15.93
CA LEU A 205 -26.67 -5.11 -17.39
C LEU A 205 -26.12 -6.37 -18.04
N LEU A 206 -24.96 -6.83 -17.60
CA LEU A 206 -24.29 -8.01 -18.16
C LEU A 206 -25.10 -9.28 -17.90
N GLU A 207 -25.63 -9.46 -16.69
CA GLU A 207 -26.47 -10.60 -16.33
C GLU A 207 -27.75 -10.65 -17.19
N LYS A 208 -28.40 -9.49 -17.42
CA LYS A 208 -29.57 -9.39 -18.32
C LYS A 208 -29.28 -9.82 -19.76
N HIS A 209 -28.03 -9.70 -20.21
CA HIS A 209 -27.59 -10.09 -21.56
C HIS A 209 -26.92 -11.47 -21.55
N GLY A 210 -27.05 -12.24 -20.47
CA GLY A 210 -26.62 -13.64 -20.42
C GLY A 210 -25.13 -13.84 -20.07
N PHE A 211 -24.39 -12.79 -19.75
CA PHE A 211 -23.02 -12.92 -19.29
C PHE A 211 -23.00 -13.32 -17.79
N ARG A 212 -22.05 -14.16 -17.41
CA ARG A 212 -21.76 -14.42 -16.00
C ARG A 212 -20.90 -13.28 -15.46
N ALA A 213 -21.47 -12.45 -14.62
CA ALA A 213 -20.80 -11.30 -14.02
C ALA A 213 -20.96 -11.31 -12.51
N ALA A 214 -20.00 -10.68 -11.81
CA ALA A 214 -20.06 -10.44 -10.37
C ALA A 214 -19.53 -9.05 -10.07
N ALA A 215 -20.24 -8.31 -9.21
CA ALA A 215 -19.75 -7.03 -8.70
C ALA A 215 -18.67 -7.26 -7.65
N LEU A 216 -17.64 -6.41 -7.66
CA LEU A 216 -16.65 -6.31 -6.59
C LEU A 216 -16.49 -4.83 -6.21
N ASN A 217 -16.83 -4.47 -4.99
CA ASN A 217 -16.69 -3.11 -4.49
C ASN A 217 -16.40 -3.08 -2.98
N GLY A 218 -16.06 -1.92 -2.44
CA GLY A 218 -15.63 -1.77 -1.05
C GLY A 218 -16.74 -1.96 0.01
N ASP A 219 -17.98 -2.22 -0.35
CA ASP A 219 -19.08 -2.53 0.59
C ASP A 219 -19.31 -4.04 0.73
N MET A 220 -18.57 -4.85 -0.03
CA MET A 220 -18.65 -6.31 0.04
C MET A 220 -17.70 -6.82 1.13
N THR A 221 -18.19 -7.75 1.94
CA THR A 221 -17.45 -8.43 3.02
C THR A 221 -16.83 -9.72 2.52
#